data_883fb3b8ae44cf257fb716213c5b6f90
#
_entry.id   883fb3b8ae44cf257fb716213c5b6f90
#
_cell.length_a   1.000
_cell.length_b   1.000
_cell.length_c   1.000
_cell.angle_alpha   90.00
_cell.angle_beta   90.00
_cell.angle_gamma   90.00
#
_symmetry.space_group_name_H-M   'P 1'
#
loop_
_entity.id
_entity.type
_entity.pdbx_description
1 polymer ?
#
loop_
_entity_poly.entity_id
_entity_poly.type
_entity_poly.pdbx_seq_one_letter_code
_entity_poly.pdbx_strand_id
1 'polypeptide(L)'
;MSNKVAEDREFGSTERFEIQGFSTYRLFSGDRISFGLLHRTSDPFESTSGSEFRLIQQFAFVFHRLPFRIVNRIRTEQRFRSNEFLNRIRYRFSYDVPLNGDELDVGESFLKTTNEILFAFNDETSDWENRITATLGWLLRNRNKFELGLQYRINDIGTGVQRGGFHLITNLYLSIIHNP
;
A
#
# COMPACT_ATOMS: atom_id res chain seq x y z
N MET A 1 30.88 -27.74 -25.23
CA MET A 1 29.55 -27.34 -25.77
C MET A 1 28.52 -27.69 -24.73
N SER A 2 28.14 -26.74 -23.92
CA SER A 2 27.17 -26.91 -22.82
C SER A 2 25.88 -26.24 -23.25
N ASN A 3 24.85 -27.05 -23.55
CA ASN A 3 23.51 -26.58 -23.82
C ASN A 3 22.91 -26.05 -22.52
N LYS A 4 22.86 -24.71 -22.36
CA LYS A 4 21.96 -24.09 -21.42
C LYS A 4 20.54 -24.22 -21.99
N VAL A 5 19.79 -25.15 -21.44
CA VAL A 5 18.35 -25.21 -21.59
C VAL A 5 17.79 -23.89 -21.02
N ALA A 6 17.12 -23.11 -21.84
CA ALA A 6 16.36 -21.97 -21.40
C ALA A 6 15.22 -22.50 -20.51
N GLU A 7 15.31 -22.23 -19.22
CA GLU A 7 14.24 -22.48 -18.29
C GLU A 7 13.08 -21.55 -18.66
N ASP A 8 12.04 -22.12 -19.23
CA ASP A 8 10.75 -21.46 -19.39
C ASP A 8 10.31 -20.96 -18.02
N ARG A 9 10.33 -19.64 -17.85
CA ARG A 9 9.71 -19.00 -16.68
C ARG A 9 8.20 -19.18 -16.87
N GLU A 10 7.67 -20.22 -16.30
CA GLU A 10 6.25 -20.25 -15.96
C GLU A 10 5.93 -18.98 -15.20
N PHE A 11 5.01 -18.17 -15.74
CA PHE A 11 4.36 -17.10 -15.01
C PHE A 11 3.49 -17.75 -13.93
N GLY A 12 4.12 -18.22 -12.85
CA GLY A 12 3.42 -18.72 -11.67
C GLY A 12 2.62 -17.57 -11.08
N SER A 13 1.30 -17.63 -11.22
CA SER A 13 0.40 -16.73 -10.53
C SER A 13 0.44 -17.09 -9.04
N THR A 14 1.21 -16.34 -8.23
CA THR A 14 1.19 -16.49 -6.78
C THR A 14 -0.16 -15.98 -6.26
N GLU A 15 -1.01 -16.88 -5.84
CA GLU A 15 -2.26 -16.52 -5.18
C GLU A 15 -1.98 -16.04 -3.77
N ARG A 16 -2.56 -14.91 -3.41
CA ARG A 16 -2.39 -14.31 -2.07
C ARG A 16 -3.72 -13.98 -1.46
N PHE A 17 -3.92 -14.48 -0.25
CA PHE A 17 -5.03 -14.08 0.59
C PHE A 17 -4.51 -13.25 1.76
N GLU A 18 -5.09 -12.06 1.97
CA GLU A 18 -4.65 -11.14 3.00
C GLU A 18 -5.86 -10.57 3.75
N ILE A 19 -5.82 -10.68 5.07
CA ILE A 19 -6.78 -10.02 5.97
C ILE A 19 -6.01 -9.00 6.80
N GLN A 20 -6.50 -7.76 6.82
CA GLN A 20 -5.91 -6.67 7.56
C GLN A 20 -6.97 -5.91 8.35
N GLY A 21 -6.70 -5.64 9.63
CA GLY A 21 -7.53 -4.81 10.49
C GLY A 21 -6.75 -3.67 11.10
N PHE A 22 -7.41 -2.51 11.28
CA PHE A 22 -6.85 -1.34 11.97
C PHE A 22 -7.79 -0.81 13.04
N SER A 23 -7.21 -0.42 14.18
CA SER A 23 -7.81 0.50 15.13
C SER A 23 -7.17 1.87 14.94
N THR A 24 -7.98 2.91 14.71
CA THR A 24 -7.49 4.26 14.43
C THR A 24 -8.07 5.26 15.42
N TYR A 25 -7.18 6.02 16.05
CA TYR A 25 -7.52 7.15 16.90
C TYR A 25 -7.25 8.45 16.16
N ARG A 26 -8.22 9.36 16.16
CA ARG A 26 -8.12 10.69 15.54
C ARG A 26 -7.77 11.71 16.63
N LEU A 27 -6.67 12.44 16.42
CA LEU A 27 -6.26 13.54 17.28
C LEU A 27 -7.09 14.81 16.99
N PHE A 28 -7.07 15.75 17.93
CA PHE A 28 -7.75 17.04 17.77
C PHE A 28 -7.24 17.86 16.58
N SER A 29 -5.96 17.71 16.23
CA SER A 29 -5.36 18.31 15.02
C SER A 29 -5.89 17.73 13.69
N GLY A 30 -6.64 16.63 13.73
CA GLY A 30 -7.05 15.87 12.55
C GLY A 30 -6.08 14.76 12.14
N ASP A 31 -4.91 14.70 12.78
CA ASP A 31 -3.92 13.65 12.59
C ASP A 31 -4.43 12.30 13.11
N ARG A 32 -3.82 11.21 12.69
CA ARG A 32 -4.30 9.86 13.02
C ARG A 32 -3.16 8.97 13.47
N ILE A 33 -3.40 8.27 14.58
CA ILE A 33 -2.57 7.17 15.05
C ILE A 33 -3.35 5.88 14.80
N SER A 34 -2.69 4.88 14.22
CA SER A 34 -3.34 3.60 13.94
C SER A 34 -2.44 2.44 14.35
N PHE A 35 -3.06 1.41 14.91
CA PHE A 35 -2.46 0.10 15.14
C PHE A 35 -3.18 -0.92 14.26
N GLY A 36 -2.42 -1.77 13.60
CA GLY A 36 -2.97 -2.76 12.69
C GLY A 36 -2.35 -4.13 12.87
N LEU A 37 -3.13 -5.14 12.52
CA LEU A 37 -2.73 -6.52 12.40
C LEU A 37 -3.01 -6.97 10.97
N LEU A 38 -2.11 -7.75 10.41
CA LEU A 38 -2.27 -8.34 9.10
C LEU A 38 -1.84 -9.80 9.14
N HIS A 39 -2.65 -10.65 8.56
CA HIS A 39 -2.32 -12.02 8.25
C HIS A 39 -2.38 -12.22 6.75
N ARG A 40 -1.35 -12.83 6.18
CA ARG A 40 -1.24 -13.16 4.77
C ARG A 40 -0.91 -14.62 4.60
N THR A 41 -1.61 -15.28 3.67
CA THR A 41 -1.27 -16.61 3.19
C THR A 41 -0.94 -16.50 1.70
N SER A 42 0.21 -17.04 1.29
CA SER A 42 0.59 -17.17 -0.11
C SER A 42 0.36 -18.61 -0.52
N ASP A 43 -0.18 -18.81 -1.71
CA ASP A 43 -0.46 -20.10 -2.33
C ASP A 43 -1.27 -21.03 -1.40
N PRO A 44 -2.48 -20.58 -0.93
CA PRO A 44 -3.23 -21.27 0.12
C PRO A 44 -3.70 -22.68 -0.24
N PHE A 45 -3.65 -23.04 -1.51
CA PHE A 45 -4.07 -24.33 -2.03
C PHE A 45 -2.90 -25.27 -2.37
N GLU A 46 -1.66 -24.81 -2.17
CA GLU A 46 -0.45 -25.61 -2.42
C GLU A 46 0.18 -26.12 -1.13
N SER A 47 0.91 -27.22 -1.22
CA SER A 47 1.63 -27.83 -0.08
C SER A 47 2.77 -26.95 0.46
N THR A 48 3.19 -25.95 -0.29
CA THR A 48 4.25 -24.99 0.04
C THR A 48 3.70 -23.63 0.50
N SER A 49 2.48 -23.59 1.02
CA SER A 49 1.85 -22.35 1.48
C SER A 49 2.72 -21.60 2.49
N GLY A 50 2.95 -20.31 2.24
CA GLY A 50 3.66 -19.41 3.13
C GLY A 50 2.70 -18.59 4.00
N SER A 51 2.95 -18.50 5.31
CA SER A 51 2.19 -17.66 6.22
C SER A 51 3.05 -16.49 6.71
N GLU A 52 2.44 -15.31 6.77
CA GLU A 52 3.06 -14.10 7.29
C GLU A 52 2.10 -13.35 8.20
N PHE A 53 2.54 -13.03 9.40
CA PHE A 53 1.85 -12.17 10.34
C PHE A 53 2.57 -10.82 10.44
N ARG A 54 1.82 -9.71 10.53
CA ARG A 54 2.40 -8.37 10.69
C ARG A 54 1.73 -7.60 11.81
N LEU A 55 2.58 -6.95 12.62
CA LEU A 55 2.18 -5.84 13.49
C LEU A 55 2.47 -4.53 12.76
N ILE A 56 1.52 -3.60 12.81
CA ILE A 56 1.60 -2.34 12.08
C ILE A 56 1.33 -1.18 13.02
N GLN A 57 2.24 -0.21 13.04
CA GLN A 57 2.02 1.09 13.68
C GLN A 57 2.05 2.16 12.59
N GLN A 58 1.13 3.12 12.68
CA GLN A 58 1.02 4.16 11.67
C GLN A 58 0.69 5.50 12.31
N PHE A 59 1.35 6.54 11.82
CA PHE A 59 1.03 7.92 12.11
C PHE A 59 0.80 8.67 10.79
N ALA A 60 -0.29 9.46 10.72
CA ALA A 60 -0.62 10.24 9.54
C ALA A 60 -0.95 11.68 9.90
N PHE A 61 -0.18 12.60 9.33
CA PHE A 61 -0.42 14.04 9.36
C PHE A 61 -1.32 14.43 8.18
N VAL A 62 -2.40 15.15 8.47
CA VAL A 62 -3.39 15.52 7.47
C VAL A 62 -3.50 17.04 7.38
N PHE A 63 -3.09 17.59 6.24
CA PHE A 63 -3.25 19.01 5.93
C PHE A 63 -4.39 19.20 4.95
N HIS A 64 -5.38 19.97 5.34
CA HIS A 64 -6.47 20.41 4.47
C HIS A 64 -6.26 21.87 4.11
N ARG A 65 -6.05 22.14 2.85
CA ARG A 65 -6.04 23.50 2.29
C ARG A 65 -6.76 23.46 0.96
N LEU A 66 -8.02 23.83 0.97
CA LEU A 66 -8.87 23.79 -0.22
C LEU A 66 -8.20 24.42 -1.45
N PRO A 67 -8.27 23.77 -2.61
CA PRO A 67 -8.95 22.48 -2.87
C PRO A 67 -8.11 21.23 -2.53
N PHE A 68 -6.92 21.38 -1.98
CA PHE A 68 -5.93 20.32 -1.83
C PHE A 68 -6.02 19.61 -0.47
N ARG A 69 -5.79 18.33 -0.49
CA ARG A 69 -5.55 17.51 0.70
C ARG A 69 -4.20 16.84 0.61
N ILE A 70 -3.33 17.13 1.58
CA ILE A 70 -1.99 16.53 1.69
C ILE A 70 -1.97 15.61 2.90
N VAL A 71 -1.46 14.40 2.72
CA VAL A 71 -1.28 13.43 3.80
C VAL A 71 0.15 12.90 3.77
N ASN A 72 0.85 13.10 4.90
CA ASN A 72 2.13 12.44 5.15
C ASN A 72 1.89 11.29 6.12
N ARG A 73 2.36 10.09 5.80
CA ARG A 73 2.17 8.91 6.61
C ARG A 73 3.48 8.20 6.84
N ILE A 74 3.79 7.96 8.11
CA ILE A 74 4.88 7.09 8.54
C ILE A 74 4.24 5.80 9.03
N ARG A 75 4.78 4.66 8.62
CA ARG A 75 4.32 3.34 9.03
C ARG A 75 5.51 2.45 9.35
N THR A 76 5.45 1.73 10.45
CA THR A 76 6.36 0.64 10.77
C THR A 76 5.62 -0.69 10.74
N GLU A 77 6.27 -1.72 10.26
CA GLU A 77 5.74 -3.08 10.16
C GLU A 77 6.78 -4.05 10.70
N GLN A 78 6.40 -4.87 11.69
CA GLN A 78 7.14 -6.06 12.10
C GLN A 78 6.50 -7.26 11.41
N ARG A 79 7.28 -7.98 10.63
CA ARG A 79 6.82 -9.08 9.78
C ARG A 79 7.40 -10.37 10.27
N PHE A 80 6.53 -11.28 10.67
CA PHE A 80 6.86 -12.60 11.18
C PHE A 80 6.48 -13.63 10.10
N ARG A 81 7.47 -14.30 9.58
CA ARG A 81 7.35 -15.46 8.68
C ARG A 81 7.87 -16.69 9.37
N SER A 82 7.60 -17.88 8.84
CA SER A 82 7.99 -19.14 9.49
C SER A 82 9.48 -19.21 9.90
N ASN A 83 10.38 -18.61 9.11
CA ASN A 83 11.83 -18.68 9.33
C ASN A 83 12.51 -17.30 9.26
N GLU A 84 11.76 -16.20 9.23
CA GLU A 84 12.33 -14.88 9.03
C GLU A 84 11.56 -13.82 9.82
N PHE A 85 12.30 -12.94 10.49
CA PHE A 85 11.79 -11.70 11.05
C PHE A 85 12.31 -10.53 10.23
N LEU A 86 11.42 -9.63 9.80
CA LEU A 86 11.76 -8.47 8.99
C LEU A 86 11.10 -7.22 9.54
N ASN A 87 11.86 -6.17 9.72
CA ASN A 87 11.35 -4.83 10.00
C ASN A 87 11.18 -4.07 8.70
N ARG A 88 10.13 -3.24 8.61
CA ARG A 88 9.92 -2.34 7.49
C ARG A 88 9.47 -0.97 7.98
N ILE A 89 10.10 0.07 7.47
CA ILE A 89 9.69 1.47 7.66
C ILE A 89 9.21 1.99 6.32
N ARG A 90 8.10 2.74 6.35
CA ARG A 90 7.48 3.29 5.13
C ARG A 90 7.12 4.74 5.37
N TYR A 91 7.53 5.61 4.47
CA TYR A 91 7.05 6.98 4.41
C TYR A 91 6.25 7.16 3.14
N ARG A 92 5.02 7.70 3.25
CA ARG A 92 4.17 8.01 2.10
C ARG A 92 3.73 9.47 2.15
N PHE A 93 4.01 10.18 1.08
CA PHE A 93 3.40 11.45 0.74
C PHE A 93 2.21 11.20 -0.18
N SER A 94 1.08 11.84 0.08
CA SER A 94 -0.13 11.76 -0.76
C SER A 94 -0.66 13.16 -0.99
N TYR A 95 -1.07 13.41 -2.22
CA TYR A 95 -1.69 14.65 -2.67
C TYR A 95 -2.98 14.29 -3.39
N ASP A 96 -4.10 14.80 -2.88
CA ASP A 96 -5.44 14.57 -3.42
C ASP A 96 -6.03 15.91 -3.84
N VAL A 97 -6.63 15.98 -5.03
CA VAL A 97 -7.30 17.18 -5.56
C VAL A 97 -8.62 16.80 -6.22
N PRO A 98 -9.75 17.45 -5.90
CA PRO A 98 -10.99 17.28 -6.66
C PRO A 98 -10.76 17.80 -8.09
N LEU A 99 -11.41 17.18 -9.06
CA LEU A 99 -11.35 17.62 -10.47
C LEU A 99 -12.46 18.61 -10.82
N ASN A 100 -13.48 18.71 -9.96
CA ASN A 100 -14.57 19.68 -10.07
C ASN A 100 -14.70 20.44 -8.75
N GLY A 101 -14.73 21.77 -8.82
CA GLY A 101 -14.91 22.62 -7.63
C GLY A 101 -13.74 22.61 -6.64
N ASP A 102 -14.00 23.14 -5.46
CA ASP A 102 -13.02 23.27 -4.37
C ASP A 102 -13.16 22.16 -3.32
N GLU A 103 -14.27 21.46 -3.27
CA GLU A 103 -14.56 20.34 -2.39
C GLU A 103 -14.96 19.12 -3.21
N LEU A 104 -14.81 17.95 -2.65
CA LEU A 104 -15.17 16.69 -3.31
C LEU A 104 -16.57 16.27 -2.88
N ASP A 105 -17.52 16.39 -3.78
CA ASP A 105 -18.92 16.01 -3.59
C ASP A 105 -19.25 14.60 -4.11
N VAL A 106 -20.42 14.09 -3.70
CA VAL A 106 -20.90 12.78 -4.15
C VAL A 106 -21.17 12.77 -5.65
N GLY A 107 -20.58 11.85 -6.36
CA GLY A 107 -20.63 11.71 -7.83
C GLY A 107 -19.46 12.37 -8.53
N GLU A 108 -18.61 13.10 -7.82
CA GLU A 108 -17.46 13.78 -8.41
C GLU A 108 -16.21 12.91 -8.41
N SER A 109 -15.29 13.32 -9.28
CA SER A 109 -13.99 12.68 -9.46
C SER A 109 -12.87 13.47 -8.81
N PHE A 110 -11.80 12.78 -8.43
CA PHE A 110 -10.60 13.36 -7.87
C PHE A 110 -9.34 12.67 -8.42
N LEU A 111 -8.27 13.43 -8.49
CA LEU A 111 -6.94 12.90 -8.76
C LEU A 111 -6.19 12.74 -7.45
N LYS A 112 -5.53 11.58 -7.28
CA LYS A 112 -4.67 11.32 -6.15
C LYS A 112 -3.32 10.84 -6.64
N THR A 113 -2.27 11.49 -6.18
CA THR A 113 -0.89 11.07 -6.43
C THR A 113 -0.23 10.68 -5.11
N THR A 114 0.59 9.65 -5.15
CA THR A 114 1.36 9.24 -3.98
C THR A 114 2.78 8.91 -4.36
N ASN A 115 3.71 9.24 -3.47
CA ASN A 115 5.06 8.70 -3.48
C ASN A 115 5.31 8.00 -2.15
N GLU A 116 5.77 6.75 -2.20
CA GLU A 116 6.05 5.95 -1.01
C GLU A 116 7.46 5.37 -1.10
N ILE A 117 8.26 5.64 -0.06
CA ILE A 117 9.57 5.06 0.13
C ILE A 117 9.45 3.99 1.21
N LEU A 118 10.01 2.83 0.95
CA LEU A 118 10.04 1.68 1.84
C LEU A 118 11.48 1.28 2.10
N PHE A 119 11.78 1.03 3.36
CA PHE A 119 13.03 0.44 3.80
C PHE A 119 12.72 -0.81 4.60
N ALA A 120 13.17 -1.95 4.11
CA ALA A 120 13.02 -3.25 4.76
C ALA A 120 14.39 -3.74 5.21
N PHE A 121 14.49 -4.28 6.44
CA PHE A 121 15.77 -4.74 6.98
C PHE A 121 15.57 -5.84 8.03
N ASN A 122 16.55 -6.73 8.08
CA ASN A 122 16.77 -7.70 9.14
C ASN A 122 18.26 -7.69 9.50
N ASP A 123 18.73 -8.68 10.26
CA ASP A 123 20.12 -8.75 10.72
C ASP A 123 21.12 -9.03 9.58
N GLU A 124 20.66 -9.53 8.44
CA GLU A 124 21.51 -9.97 7.33
C GLU A 124 21.39 -9.08 6.09
N THR A 125 20.22 -8.51 5.85
CA THR A 125 19.88 -7.84 4.59
C THR A 125 19.12 -6.54 4.79
N SER A 126 19.25 -5.64 3.81
CA SER A 126 18.40 -4.45 3.71
C SER A 126 18.01 -4.18 2.27
N ASP A 127 16.81 -3.65 2.08
CA ASP A 127 16.26 -3.35 0.76
C ASP A 127 15.48 -2.04 0.76
N TRP A 128 15.65 -1.26 -0.32
CA TRP A 128 14.94 -0.02 -0.56
C TRP A 128 14.01 -0.17 -1.76
N GLU A 129 12.80 0.31 -1.59
CA GLU A 129 11.78 0.33 -2.63
C GLU A 129 11.15 1.72 -2.71
N ASN A 130 10.89 2.21 -3.93
CA ASN A 130 10.08 3.41 -4.18
C ASN A 130 8.86 3.07 -5.02
N ARG A 131 7.71 3.66 -4.67
CA ARG A 131 6.45 3.50 -5.38
C ARG A 131 5.85 4.86 -5.68
N ILE A 132 5.63 5.13 -6.95
CA ILE A 132 4.91 6.31 -7.42
C ILE A 132 3.56 5.82 -7.95
N THR A 133 2.47 6.41 -7.47
CA THR A 133 1.12 6.00 -7.88
C THR A 133 0.32 7.23 -8.28
N ALA A 134 -0.42 7.14 -9.37
CA ALA A 134 -1.43 8.11 -9.78
C ALA A 134 -2.76 7.37 -9.95
N THR A 135 -3.81 7.86 -9.29
CA THR A 135 -5.15 7.28 -9.35
C THR A 135 -6.19 8.34 -9.66
N LEU A 136 -7.12 7.98 -10.52
CA LEU A 136 -8.39 8.69 -10.70
C LEU A 136 -9.42 8.00 -9.81
N GLY A 137 -10.08 8.77 -8.97
CA GLY A 137 -11.07 8.28 -8.03
C GLY A 137 -12.43 8.95 -8.21
N TRP A 138 -13.47 8.29 -7.73
CA TRP A 138 -14.85 8.78 -7.70
C TRP A 138 -15.42 8.64 -6.29
N LEU A 139 -16.03 9.70 -5.78
CA LEU A 139 -16.78 9.66 -4.53
C LEU A 139 -18.20 9.19 -4.81
N LEU A 140 -18.51 7.98 -4.37
CA LEU A 140 -19.82 7.36 -4.51
C LEU A 140 -20.72 7.70 -3.31
N ARG A 141 -21.99 7.31 -3.38
CA ARG A 141 -22.94 7.43 -2.24
C ARG A 141 -22.40 6.76 -0.96
N ASN A 142 -22.86 7.22 0.18
CA ASN A 142 -22.48 6.71 1.52
C ASN A 142 -20.97 6.81 1.82
N ARG A 143 -20.27 7.79 1.22
CA ARG A 143 -18.81 7.97 1.34
C ARG A 143 -17.99 6.79 0.81
N ASN A 144 -18.58 5.94 0.00
CA ASN A 144 -17.84 4.92 -0.72
C ASN A 144 -16.93 5.58 -1.76
N LYS A 145 -15.83 4.93 -2.09
CA LYS A 145 -14.91 5.45 -3.12
C LYS A 145 -14.46 4.31 -4.02
N PHE A 146 -14.39 4.61 -5.30
CA PHE A 146 -13.74 3.77 -6.28
C PHE A 146 -12.51 4.50 -6.82
N GLU A 147 -11.39 3.80 -6.92
CA GLU A 147 -10.13 4.36 -7.45
C GLU A 147 -9.54 3.40 -8.48
N LEU A 148 -9.11 3.94 -9.61
CA LEU A 148 -8.39 3.24 -10.67
C LEU A 148 -7.11 4.00 -10.97
N GLY A 149 -5.98 3.32 -11.11
CA GLY A 149 -4.73 4.00 -11.35
C GLY A 149 -3.57 3.10 -11.73
N LEU A 150 -2.43 3.73 -11.94
CA LEU A 150 -1.16 3.11 -12.26
C LEU A 150 -0.16 3.36 -11.15
N GLN A 151 0.59 2.34 -10.81
CA GLN A 151 1.72 2.40 -9.89
C GLN A 151 2.98 1.98 -10.64
N TYR A 152 4.01 2.81 -10.58
CA TYR A 152 5.37 2.44 -10.94
C TYR A 152 6.15 2.11 -9.67
N ARG A 153 6.79 0.95 -9.65
CA ARG A 153 7.54 0.46 -8.51
C ARG A 153 8.98 0.22 -8.93
N ILE A 154 9.91 0.70 -8.11
CA ILE A 154 11.34 0.49 -8.25
C ILE A 154 11.80 -0.27 -7.01
N ASN A 155 12.32 -1.48 -7.22
CA ASN A 155 12.86 -2.33 -6.15
C ASN A 155 14.39 -2.35 -6.23
N ASP A 156 15.03 -2.86 -5.18
CA ASP A 156 16.47 -3.09 -5.12
C ASP A 156 17.30 -1.81 -5.35
N ILE A 157 16.83 -0.67 -4.83
CA ILE A 157 17.52 0.61 -4.97
C ILE A 157 18.84 0.53 -4.20
N GLY A 158 19.96 0.76 -4.90
CA GLY A 158 21.31 0.74 -4.32
C GLY A 158 22.04 -0.60 -4.44
N THR A 159 21.43 -1.65 -4.98
CA THR A 159 22.06 -2.99 -5.12
C THR A 159 22.74 -3.21 -6.47
N GLY A 160 22.78 -2.21 -7.35
CA GLY A 160 23.38 -2.31 -8.70
C GLY A 160 22.49 -2.95 -9.76
N VAL A 161 21.43 -3.67 -9.39
CA VAL A 161 20.44 -4.26 -10.31
C VAL A 161 19.05 -3.81 -9.90
N GLN A 162 18.69 -2.60 -10.26
CA GLN A 162 17.35 -2.06 -10.02
C GLN A 162 16.31 -2.74 -10.93
N ARG A 163 15.16 -3.07 -10.37
CA ARG A 163 14.04 -3.65 -11.11
C ARG A 163 12.85 -2.71 -11.03
N GLY A 164 12.35 -2.24 -12.18
CA GLY A 164 11.17 -1.40 -12.29
C GLY A 164 9.99 -2.15 -12.92
N GLY A 165 8.77 -1.82 -12.49
CA GLY A 165 7.56 -2.41 -13.07
C GLY A 165 6.33 -1.55 -12.89
N PHE A 166 5.39 -1.64 -13.85
CA PHE A 166 4.07 -1.02 -13.77
C PHE A 166 3.04 -2.00 -13.22
N HIS A 167 2.16 -1.48 -12.38
CA HIS A 167 1.05 -2.23 -11.80
C HIS A 167 -0.25 -1.44 -11.97
N LEU A 168 -1.29 -2.12 -12.43
CA LEU A 168 -2.65 -1.57 -12.39
C LEU A 168 -3.17 -1.67 -10.96
N ILE A 169 -3.73 -0.58 -10.46
CA ILE A 169 -4.30 -0.51 -9.12
C ILE A 169 -5.80 -0.24 -9.23
N THR A 170 -6.58 -1.07 -8.58
CA THR A 170 -8.02 -0.87 -8.42
C THR A 170 -8.35 -0.97 -6.94
N ASN A 171 -9.03 0.04 -6.40
CA ASN A 171 -9.46 0.06 -5.00
C ASN A 171 -10.97 0.37 -4.91
N LEU A 172 -11.66 -0.37 -4.08
CA LEU A 172 -13.02 -0.08 -3.67
C LEU A 172 -13.03 0.11 -2.14
N TYR A 173 -13.43 1.29 -1.69
CA TYR A 173 -13.61 1.60 -0.27
C TYR A 173 -15.10 1.61 0.05
N LEU A 174 -15.51 0.75 0.96
CA LEU A 174 -16.86 0.69 1.45
C LEU A 174 -16.92 1.24 2.87
N SER A 175 -17.80 2.20 3.10
CA SER A 175 -18.05 2.75 4.43
C SER A 175 -19.29 2.06 5.02
N ILE A 176 -19.09 1.28 6.06
CA ILE A 176 -20.17 0.69 6.84
C ILE A 176 -20.47 1.69 7.96
N ILE A 177 -21.49 2.53 7.76
CA ILE A 177 -21.95 3.46 8.80
C ILE A 177 -22.98 2.69 9.61
N HIS A 178 -22.62 2.34 10.83
CA HIS A 178 -23.59 1.94 11.82
C HIS A 178 -24.11 3.22 12.47
N ASN A 179 -25.30 3.69 12.07
CA ASN A 179 -26.00 4.70 12.85
C ASN A 179 -26.59 4.00 14.07
N PRO A 180 -26.21 4.42 15.29
CA PRO A 180 -26.89 3.96 16.50
C PRO A 180 -28.31 4.48 16.58
#